data_32979f33276e9e6cfb76794b466b82a8
#
_entry.id   32979f33276e9e6cfb76794b466b82a8
#
_cell.length_a   1.000
_cell.length_b   1.000
_cell.length_c   1.000
_cell.angle_alpha   90.00
_cell.angle_beta   90.00
_cell.angle_gamma   90.00
#
_symmetry.space_group_name_H-M   'P 1'
#
loop_
_entity.id
_entity.type
_entity.pdbx_description
1 polymer ?
#
loop_
_entity_poly.entity_id
_entity_poly.type
_entity_poly.pdbx_seq_one_letter_code
_entity_poly.pdbx_strand_id
1 'polypeptide(L)'
;MVHKDDKKYDLKVMVLTVSSTRNMENDETGRKLETLFKDDGYAVSRKMCVDDESEILKLIFCNYENDVFVINGGTGTSRNDLTVQAVEKIAQREIRGFGELFRERSGGILPYISNASLFIRDKKELFCIPGSPDAAGTAYEIIRGMINHIYTELNKE
;
A
#
# COMPACT_ATOMS: atom_id res chain seq x y z
N MET A 1 -10.21 6.58 -14.75
CA MET A 1 -10.05 7.61 -15.80
C MET A 1 -8.69 8.25 -15.64
N VAL A 2 -7.86 8.21 -16.66
CA VAL A 2 -6.55 8.87 -16.63
C VAL A 2 -6.75 10.25 -17.23
N HIS A 3 -6.47 11.30 -16.47
CA HIS A 3 -6.46 12.65 -17.00
C HIS A 3 -5.29 12.80 -17.97
N LYS A 4 -5.53 13.39 -19.13
CA LYS A 4 -4.49 13.58 -20.17
C LYS A 4 -3.30 14.42 -19.71
N ASP A 5 -3.47 15.15 -18.61
CA ASP A 5 -2.47 16.06 -18.06
C ASP A 5 -1.75 15.50 -16.82
N ASP A 6 -2.01 14.23 -16.46
CA ASP A 6 -1.34 13.60 -15.32
C ASP A 6 0.12 13.36 -15.67
N LYS A 7 1.00 14.02 -14.93
CA LYS A 7 2.44 13.79 -15.03
C LYS A 7 2.82 12.54 -14.27
N LYS A 8 3.88 11.86 -14.74
CA LYS A 8 4.56 10.87 -13.93
C LYS A 8 5.64 11.59 -13.12
N TYR A 9 5.55 11.51 -11.80
CA TYR A 9 6.51 12.12 -10.88
C TYR A 9 7.56 11.10 -10.43
N ASP A 10 8.70 11.60 -9.97
CA ASP A 10 9.75 10.78 -9.37
C ASP A 10 9.39 10.44 -7.91
N LEU A 11 8.31 9.69 -7.73
CA LEU A 11 7.82 9.32 -6.41
C LEU A 11 8.74 8.27 -5.77
N LYS A 12 8.93 8.40 -4.46
CA LYS A 12 9.62 7.39 -3.66
C LYS A 12 8.59 6.45 -3.07
N VAL A 13 8.74 5.16 -3.33
CA VAL A 13 7.81 4.11 -2.89
C VAL A 13 8.49 3.24 -1.84
N MET A 14 7.86 3.05 -0.70
CA MET A 14 8.27 2.05 0.28
C MET A 14 7.30 0.88 0.26
N VAL A 15 7.83 -0.32 0.05
CA VAL A 15 7.07 -1.57 0.21
C VAL A 15 7.33 -2.06 1.63
N LEU A 16 6.28 -2.13 2.43
CA LEU A 16 6.33 -2.64 3.80
C LEU A 16 5.55 -3.95 3.88
N THR A 17 6.24 -5.04 4.19
CA THR A 17 5.59 -6.33 4.42
C THR A 17 5.36 -6.52 5.91
N VAL A 18 4.10 -6.72 6.28
CA VAL A 18 3.67 -7.00 7.64
C VAL A 18 3.40 -8.50 7.76
N SER A 19 4.25 -9.20 8.47
CA SER A 19 4.13 -10.65 8.63
C SER A 19 4.87 -11.12 9.88
N SER A 20 4.24 -12.00 10.65
CA SER A 20 4.87 -12.64 11.81
C SER A 20 5.55 -13.97 11.46
N THR A 21 5.45 -14.42 10.21
CA THR A 21 5.97 -15.73 9.77
C THR A 21 6.97 -15.67 8.63
N ARG A 22 6.98 -14.61 7.82
CA ARG A 22 7.89 -14.45 6.69
C ARG A 22 9.16 -13.69 7.10
N ASN A 23 10.22 -13.85 6.31
CA ASN A 23 11.46 -13.09 6.43
C ASN A 23 11.80 -12.44 5.06
N MET A 24 12.89 -11.68 4.99
CA MET A 24 13.27 -10.97 3.76
C MET A 24 13.58 -11.92 2.59
N GLU A 25 14.00 -13.16 2.85
CA GLU A 25 14.33 -14.12 1.80
C GLU A 25 13.11 -14.79 1.19
N ASN A 26 12.09 -15.11 2.01
CA ASN A 26 10.88 -15.80 1.57
C ASN A 26 9.68 -14.87 1.37
N ASP A 27 9.88 -13.57 1.40
CA ASP A 27 8.84 -12.57 1.17
C ASP A 27 8.59 -12.37 -0.33
N GLU A 28 7.87 -13.29 -0.96
CA GLU A 28 7.54 -13.22 -2.39
C GLU A 28 6.74 -11.98 -2.73
N THR A 29 5.76 -11.63 -1.91
CA THR A 29 4.87 -10.51 -2.16
C THR A 29 5.61 -9.19 -2.14
N GLY A 30 6.42 -8.95 -1.13
CA GLY A 30 7.24 -7.74 -1.04
C GLY A 30 8.23 -7.63 -2.18
N ARG A 31 8.87 -8.74 -2.55
CA ARG A 31 9.81 -8.78 -3.67
C ARG A 31 9.10 -8.50 -5.00
N LYS A 32 7.93 -9.07 -5.20
CA LYS A 32 7.11 -8.83 -6.40
C LYS A 32 6.75 -7.35 -6.54
N LEU A 33 6.27 -6.73 -5.47
CA LEU A 33 5.93 -5.30 -5.46
C LEU A 33 7.16 -4.43 -5.73
N GLU A 34 8.28 -4.73 -5.08
CA GLU A 34 9.54 -4.02 -5.32
C GLU A 34 9.93 -4.05 -6.79
N THR A 35 9.89 -5.22 -7.40
CA THR A 35 10.23 -5.41 -8.81
C THR A 35 9.28 -4.64 -9.73
N LEU A 36 7.97 -4.75 -9.50
CA LEU A 36 6.96 -4.09 -10.32
C LEU A 36 7.12 -2.56 -10.30
N PHE A 37 7.31 -1.97 -9.13
CA PHE A 37 7.48 -0.51 -9.04
C PHE A 37 8.84 -0.04 -9.57
N LYS A 38 9.91 -0.80 -9.37
CA LYS A 38 11.22 -0.49 -9.96
C LYS A 38 11.18 -0.54 -11.48
N ASP A 39 10.54 -1.56 -12.04
CA ASP A 39 10.40 -1.70 -13.50
C ASP A 39 9.56 -0.56 -14.09
N ASP A 40 8.66 0.02 -13.31
CA ASP A 40 7.87 1.19 -13.70
C ASP A 40 8.63 2.51 -13.48
N GLY A 41 9.87 2.46 -13.02
CA GLY A 41 10.78 3.61 -12.94
C GLY A 41 10.82 4.33 -11.60
N TYR A 42 10.17 3.81 -10.56
CA TYR A 42 10.17 4.44 -9.24
C TYR A 42 11.39 4.04 -8.41
N ALA A 43 11.81 4.94 -7.50
CA ALA A 43 12.76 4.61 -6.46
C ALA A 43 12.03 3.83 -5.37
N VAL A 44 12.46 2.59 -5.11
CA VAL A 44 11.75 1.68 -4.20
C VAL A 44 12.66 1.21 -3.09
N SER A 45 12.17 1.27 -1.85
CA SER A 45 12.76 0.59 -0.70
C SER A 45 11.81 -0.49 -0.20
N ARG A 46 12.37 -1.55 0.41
CA ARG A 46 11.59 -2.66 0.97
C ARG A 46 11.96 -2.89 2.42
N LYS A 47 10.94 -2.93 3.28
CA LYS A 47 11.07 -3.15 4.73
C LYS A 47 10.08 -4.23 5.17
N MET A 48 10.34 -4.80 6.33
CA MET A 48 9.44 -5.78 6.97
C MET A 48 9.29 -5.49 8.45
N CYS A 49 8.13 -5.85 8.99
CA CYS A 49 7.92 -5.92 10.44
C CYS A 49 6.91 -7.00 10.79
N VAL A 50 6.87 -7.35 12.06
CA VAL A 50 5.81 -8.21 12.61
C VAL A 50 4.48 -7.46 12.63
N ASP A 51 3.37 -8.19 12.70
CA ASP A 51 2.03 -7.62 12.77
C ASP A 51 1.76 -7.09 14.17
N ASP A 52 2.25 -5.89 14.41
CA ASP A 52 2.16 -5.15 15.64
C ASP A 52 1.99 -3.67 15.31
N GLU A 53 1.03 -3.03 15.95
CA GLU A 53 0.66 -1.65 15.63
C GLU A 53 1.85 -0.68 15.78
N SER A 54 2.58 -0.76 16.88
CA SER A 54 3.69 0.17 17.14
C SER A 54 4.85 -0.07 16.17
N GLU A 55 5.13 -1.32 15.79
CA GLU A 55 6.18 -1.64 14.81
C GLU A 55 5.82 -1.13 13.43
N ILE A 56 4.56 -1.29 13.00
CA ILE A 56 4.07 -0.77 11.73
C ILE A 56 4.23 0.75 11.66
N LEU A 57 3.73 1.46 12.67
CA LEU A 57 3.80 2.92 12.72
C LEU A 57 5.23 3.44 12.82
N LYS A 58 6.09 2.75 13.58
CA LYS A 58 7.52 3.09 13.67
C LYS A 58 8.19 3.07 12.31
N LEU A 59 7.96 2.01 11.50
CA LEU A 59 8.56 1.92 10.18
C LEU A 59 8.02 2.98 9.21
N ILE A 60 6.75 3.31 9.30
CA ILE A 60 6.18 4.39 8.48
C ILE A 60 6.87 5.73 8.81
N PHE A 61 6.91 6.10 10.10
CA PHE A 61 7.46 7.40 10.50
C PHE A 61 8.99 7.48 10.38
N CYS A 62 9.70 6.36 10.56
CA CYS A 62 11.15 6.33 10.34
C CYS A 62 11.55 6.40 8.86
N ASN A 63 10.60 6.23 7.95
CA ASN A 63 10.81 6.26 6.50
C ASN A 63 9.89 7.28 5.83
N TYR A 64 9.61 8.37 6.51
CA TYR A 64 8.61 9.36 6.11
C TYR A 64 9.02 10.24 4.92
N GLU A 65 10.25 10.06 4.40
CA GLU A 65 10.70 10.66 3.14
C GLU A 65 10.03 10.06 1.92
N ASN A 66 9.38 8.90 2.05
CA ASN A 66 8.65 8.27 0.96
C ASN A 66 7.32 8.98 0.69
N ASP A 67 6.91 8.99 -0.56
CA ASP A 67 5.64 9.58 -1.00
C ASP A 67 4.50 8.57 -0.96
N VAL A 68 4.82 7.31 -1.23
CA VAL A 68 3.86 6.21 -1.33
C VAL A 68 4.33 5.05 -0.47
N PHE A 69 3.43 4.54 0.37
CA PHE A 69 3.65 3.35 1.18
C PHE A 69 2.71 2.26 0.69
N VAL A 70 3.26 1.13 0.26
CA VAL A 70 2.48 -0.04 -0.12
C VAL A 70 2.69 -1.09 0.96
N ILE A 71 1.72 -1.22 1.84
CA ILE A 71 1.79 -2.04 3.04
C ILE A 71 0.99 -3.31 2.77
N ASN A 72 1.68 -4.45 2.68
CA ASN A 72 1.04 -5.73 2.41
C ASN A 72 1.04 -6.63 3.64
N GLY A 73 -0.09 -7.27 3.88
CA GLY A 73 -0.32 -8.12 5.04
C GLY A 73 -1.10 -7.41 6.16
N GLY A 74 -1.68 -8.18 7.04
CA GLY A 74 -2.40 -7.65 8.21
C GLY A 74 -3.72 -6.96 7.91
N THR A 75 -4.38 -7.28 6.79
CA THR A 75 -5.65 -6.66 6.39
C THR A 75 -6.88 -7.54 6.61
N GLY A 76 -6.71 -8.74 7.13
CA GLY A 76 -7.79 -9.70 7.33
C GLY A 76 -8.62 -9.46 8.59
N THR A 77 -9.35 -10.50 9.00
CA THR A 77 -10.30 -10.45 10.12
C THR A 77 -9.76 -11.04 11.41
N SER A 78 -8.55 -11.59 11.40
CA SER A 78 -7.92 -12.10 12.62
C SER A 78 -7.61 -10.94 13.56
N ARG A 79 -7.70 -11.19 14.87
CA ARG A 79 -7.31 -10.20 15.88
C ARG A 79 -5.84 -9.78 15.79
N ASN A 80 -5.02 -10.57 15.08
CA ASN A 80 -3.62 -10.27 14.85
C ASN A 80 -3.40 -9.48 13.54
N ASP A 81 -4.45 -9.22 12.77
CA ASP A 81 -4.40 -8.40 11.57
C ASP A 81 -4.57 -6.92 11.96
N LEU A 82 -3.46 -6.22 12.14
CA LEU A 82 -3.46 -4.87 12.74
C LEU A 82 -3.07 -3.74 11.79
N THR A 83 -2.77 -4.05 10.51
CA THR A 83 -2.26 -3.05 9.56
C THR A 83 -3.27 -1.91 9.33
N VAL A 84 -4.51 -2.23 8.98
CA VAL A 84 -5.51 -1.23 8.67
C VAL A 84 -5.83 -0.37 9.89
N GLN A 85 -5.98 -0.99 11.05
CA GLN A 85 -6.26 -0.28 12.30
C GLN A 85 -5.13 0.68 12.68
N ALA A 86 -3.88 0.24 12.50
CA ALA A 86 -2.72 1.07 12.79
C ALA A 86 -2.68 2.31 11.88
N VAL A 87 -2.83 2.10 10.56
CA VAL A 87 -2.77 3.20 9.58
C VAL A 87 -3.98 4.13 9.74
N GLU A 88 -5.17 3.59 9.99
CA GLU A 88 -6.37 4.39 10.20
C GLU A 88 -6.21 5.38 11.36
N LYS A 89 -5.52 5.00 12.42
CA LYS A 89 -5.29 5.88 13.58
C LYS A 89 -4.49 7.13 13.25
N ILE A 90 -3.60 7.05 12.28
CA ILE A 90 -2.77 8.19 11.88
C ILE A 90 -3.28 8.90 10.62
N ALA A 91 -4.26 8.31 9.93
CA ALA A 91 -4.76 8.85 8.69
C ALA A 91 -5.58 10.12 8.90
N GLN A 92 -5.42 11.07 7.99
CA GLN A 92 -6.24 12.27 7.92
C GLN A 92 -7.48 12.04 7.07
N ARG A 93 -7.41 11.07 6.15
CA ARG A 93 -8.48 10.78 5.18
C ARG A 93 -8.36 9.34 4.68
N GLU A 94 -9.50 8.73 4.41
CA GLU A 94 -9.60 7.44 3.72
C GLU A 94 -10.17 7.64 2.32
N ILE A 95 -9.57 6.99 1.33
CA ILE A 95 -10.06 6.98 -0.05
C ILE A 95 -10.66 5.59 -0.30
N ARG A 96 -11.95 5.47 -0.06
CA ARG A 96 -12.66 4.17 -0.07
C ARG A 96 -12.71 3.52 -1.44
N GLY A 97 -12.70 4.31 -2.52
CA GLY A 97 -12.79 3.80 -3.88
C GLY A 97 -11.68 2.83 -4.24
N PHE A 98 -10.48 2.98 -3.68
CA PHE A 98 -9.41 2.02 -3.91
C PHE A 98 -9.81 0.61 -3.44
N GLY A 99 -10.26 0.48 -2.20
CA GLY A 99 -10.67 -0.82 -1.64
C GLY A 99 -11.84 -1.45 -2.40
N GLU A 100 -12.81 -0.64 -2.81
CA GLU A 100 -13.95 -1.09 -3.61
C GLU A 100 -13.48 -1.69 -4.94
N LEU A 101 -12.63 -0.97 -5.66
CA LEU A 101 -12.10 -1.43 -6.95
C LEU A 101 -11.20 -2.65 -6.81
N PHE A 102 -10.34 -2.65 -5.77
CA PHE A 102 -9.48 -3.79 -5.46
C PHE A 102 -10.30 -5.07 -5.24
N ARG A 103 -11.35 -5.00 -4.41
CA ARG A 103 -12.21 -6.14 -4.12
C ARG A 103 -12.95 -6.62 -5.36
N GLU A 104 -13.47 -5.71 -6.17
CA GLU A 104 -14.16 -6.06 -7.41
C GLU A 104 -13.22 -6.79 -8.39
N ARG A 105 -12.01 -6.29 -8.58
CA ARG A 105 -11.04 -6.87 -9.53
C ARG A 105 -10.37 -8.15 -9.03
N SER A 106 -10.40 -8.39 -7.74
CA SER A 106 -9.75 -9.58 -7.15
C SER A 106 -10.51 -10.89 -7.42
N GLY A 107 -11.80 -10.81 -7.74
CA GLY A 107 -12.65 -11.97 -8.02
C GLY A 107 -13.01 -12.78 -6.78
N GLY A 108 -14.19 -13.40 -6.80
CA GLY A 108 -14.68 -14.22 -5.71
C GLY A 108 -15.13 -13.42 -4.49
N ILE A 109 -15.43 -14.14 -3.41
CA ILE A 109 -15.97 -13.56 -2.18
C ILE A 109 -14.90 -13.22 -1.13
N LEU A 110 -13.80 -13.98 -1.10
CA LEU A 110 -12.78 -13.82 -0.05
C LEU A 110 -12.15 -12.42 0.00
N PRO A 111 -11.91 -11.74 -1.14
CA PRO A 111 -11.39 -10.37 -1.09
C PRO A 111 -12.28 -9.37 -0.35
N TYR A 112 -13.59 -9.66 -0.25
CA TYR A 112 -14.53 -8.80 0.47
C TYR A 112 -14.43 -8.92 1.99
N ILE A 113 -13.67 -9.90 2.49
CA ILE A 113 -13.38 -10.02 3.92
C ILE A 113 -12.15 -9.17 4.30
N SER A 114 -11.31 -8.85 3.33
CA SER A 114 -10.16 -7.98 3.56
C SER A 114 -10.58 -6.51 3.67
N ASN A 115 -9.95 -5.80 4.60
CA ASN A 115 -10.14 -4.35 4.80
C ASN A 115 -9.15 -3.53 3.98
N ALA A 116 -8.69 -4.04 2.83
CA ALA A 116 -7.80 -3.29 1.95
C ALA A 116 -8.32 -1.86 1.71
N SER A 117 -7.46 -0.87 1.87
CA SER A 117 -7.85 0.54 1.80
C SER A 117 -6.67 1.44 1.42
N LEU A 118 -7.00 2.67 1.04
CA LEU A 118 -6.04 3.74 0.82
C LEU A 118 -6.30 4.85 1.82
N PHE A 119 -5.25 5.27 2.49
CA PHE A 119 -5.28 6.37 3.45
C PHE A 119 -4.33 7.48 3.03
N ILE A 120 -4.67 8.70 3.42
CA ILE A 120 -3.85 9.90 3.15
C ILE A 120 -3.40 10.50 4.47
N ARG A 121 -2.11 10.85 4.54
CA ARG A 121 -1.54 11.65 5.62
C ARG A 121 -0.41 12.52 5.08
N ASP A 122 -0.43 13.83 5.38
CA ASP A 122 0.65 14.78 5.05
C ASP A 122 1.14 14.68 3.60
N LYS A 123 0.23 14.62 2.65
CA LYS A 123 0.51 14.41 1.22
C LYS A 123 1.15 13.05 0.90
N LYS A 124 1.07 12.08 1.82
CA LYS A 124 1.52 10.71 1.62
C LYS A 124 0.34 9.82 1.31
N GLU A 125 0.58 8.82 0.47
CA GLU A 125 -0.40 7.80 0.08
C GLU A 125 -0.04 6.47 0.75
N LEU A 126 -0.94 5.96 1.59
CA LEU A 126 -0.70 4.72 2.33
C LEU A 126 -1.71 3.66 1.88
N PHE A 127 -1.25 2.72 1.06
CA PHE A 127 -2.07 1.62 0.57
C PHE A 127 -1.90 0.41 1.48
N CYS A 128 -3.01 -0.11 1.99
CA CYS A 128 -3.05 -1.35 2.77
C CYS A 128 -3.66 -2.44 1.92
N ILE A 129 -2.91 -3.50 1.65
CA ILE A 129 -3.32 -4.59 0.75
C ILE A 129 -3.06 -5.95 1.39
N PRO A 130 -3.78 -7.00 0.96
CA PRO A 130 -3.51 -8.36 1.47
C PRO A 130 -2.12 -8.85 1.11
N GLY A 131 -1.64 -9.84 1.88
CA GLY A 131 -0.26 -10.31 1.81
C GLY A 131 0.03 -11.35 0.72
N SER A 132 -0.92 -11.74 -0.12
CA SER A 132 -0.66 -12.74 -1.17
C SER A 132 -0.03 -12.13 -2.42
N PRO A 133 0.79 -12.91 -3.17
CA PRO A 133 1.34 -12.43 -4.44
C PRO A 133 0.28 -12.05 -5.47
N ASP A 134 -0.84 -12.78 -5.52
CA ASP A 134 -1.94 -12.48 -6.44
C ASP A 134 -2.60 -11.14 -6.10
N ALA A 135 -2.84 -10.89 -4.81
CA ALA A 135 -3.38 -9.62 -4.33
C ALA A 135 -2.43 -8.46 -4.68
N ALA A 136 -1.12 -8.67 -4.54
CA ALA A 136 -0.11 -7.68 -4.89
C ALA A 136 -0.18 -7.29 -6.37
N GLY A 137 -0.32 -8.27 -7.26
CA GLY A 137 -0.44 -8.02 -8.71
C GLY A 137 -1.68 -7.19 -9.05
N THR A 138 -2.83 -7.55 -8.48
CA THR A 138 -4.09 -6.82 -8.68
C THR A 138 -3.98 -5.40 -8.14
N ALA A 139 -3.44 -5.26 -6.92
CA ALA A 139 -3.26 -3.95 -6.29
C ALA A 139 -2.31 -3.06 -7.09
N TYR A 140 -1.18 -3.60 -7.54
CA TYR A 140 -0.20 -2.84 -8.33
C TYR A 140 -0.84 -2.20 -9.58
N GLU A 141 -1.64 -2.94 -10.34
CA GLU A 141 -2.30 -2.42 -11.53
C GLU A 141 -3.22 -1.24 -11.22
N ILE A 142 -3.86 -1.25 -10.06
CA ILE A 142 -4.73 -0.16 -9.62
C ILE A 142 -3.89 1.01 -9.11
N ILE A 143 -2.93 0.73 -8.23
CA ILE A 143 -2.07 1.74 -7.59
C ILE A 143 -1.32 2.56 -8.63
N ARG A 144 -0.70 1.91 -9.62
CA ARG A 144 0.06 2.61 -10.65
C ARG A 144 -0.79 3.63 -11.43
N GLY A 145 -2.08 3.37 -11.54
CA GLY A 145 -3.02 4.28 -12.21
C GLY A 145 -3.50 5.44 -11.35
N MET A 146 -3.23 5.40 -10.05
CA MET A 146 -3.74 6.40 -9.09
C MET A 146 -2.67 7.33 -8.54
N ILE A 147 -1.45 6.83 -8.29
CA ILE A 147 -0.49 7.53 -7.42
C ILE A 147 -0.06 8.90 -7.94
N ASN A 148 0.12 9.05 -9.24
CA ASN A 148 0.53 10.34 -9.80
C ASN A 148 -0.61 11.36 -9.79
N HIS A 149 -1.82 10.94 -10.09
CA HIS A 149 -2.98 11.82 -10.01
C HIS A 149 -3.22 12.29 -8.57
N ILE A 150 -3.20 11.36 -7.62
CA ILE A 150 -3.35 11.70 -6.20
C ILE A 150 -2.25 12.68 -5.76
N TYR A 151 -1.00 12.42 -6.15
CA TYR A 151 0.11 13.32 -5.85
C TYR A 151 -0.15 14.74 -6.37
N THR A 152 -0.64 14.85 -7.61
CA THR A 152 -1.03 16.14 -8.19
C THR A 152 -2.07 16.84 -7.32
N GLU A 153 -3.15 16.12 -6.95
CA GLU A 153 -4.24 16.69 -6.15
C GLU A 153 -3.78 17.11 -4.76
N LEU A 154 -2.94 16.29 -4.10
CA LEU A 154 -2.42 16.59 -2.76
C LEU A 154 -1.51 17.81 -2.74
N ASN A 155 -0.87 18.16 -3.86
CA ASN A 155 0.06 19.27 -3.96
C ASN A 155 -0.54 20.54 -4.58
N LYS A 156 -1.84 20.54 -4.84
CA LYS A 156 -2.55 21.77 -5.25
C LYS A 156 -2.65 22.72 -4.07
N GLU A 157 -2.42 23.99 -4.35
CA GLU A 157 -2.60 25.09 -3.40
C GLU A 157 -4.05 25.58 -3.38
#